data_03c424d1f965771885daf0a0dfcf9880
#
_entry.id   03c424d1f965771885daf0a0dfcf9880
#
_cell.length_a   1.000
_cell.length_b   1.000
_cell.length_c   1.000
_cell.angle_alpha   90.00
_cell.angle_beta   90.00
_cell.angle_gamma   90.00
#
_symmetry.space_group_name_H-M   'P 1'
#
loop_
_entity.id
_entity.type
_entity.pdbx_description
1 polymer ?
#
loop_
_entity_poly.entity_id
_entity_poly.type
_entity_poly.pdbx_seq_one_letter_code
_entity_poly.pdbx_strand_id
1 'polypeptide(L)'
;VTLITCSELRNRGLIERGNLRFGWNWQKLRRRFCRPFPLMFLALALLALFGGLLYPPSNHTGLSYRIPRVLNWLAADQWHWIYAPNIRVNTRTPGMEWLTAPLFLVLRSDRFLFLLNIIPFLLTPGLLFSMLTRLGVRARVAWQWMWILPTAYVFLLQAGSAGNDAFPVVYALAAIDFGCRAWTSRKPSDLWHSGLAIALLTGAKASNLPLCLMWLVLVAPLWRLLREKPIGATVVGLIMILVSAVPTMLLNWGYVGNWSGLNIEKPGMALSNPFVGLWGNPLLLALNNLCPPFFPIANWWNQNAVELLPEFLRQPLINNFEWPFHQLWEIPFEDWAGLGPSVSLLMMIAGGWAIIELLRRKTLQPRGLAMSPRIWKLTLLSGWIGLAAYCMKSGMVTPGRLIAPYYPLLLPGLLLGGGQLALIKTRWWRVLVWLNFLVAVVVLVITPPRPLWPARTILTKLQSQYPDNRIIERALATYTAYSIRHDPLAPLRDALPPKLELLGLVSGPDELDISFYRPFFARRIAYIGVHNEDLEKIRARKIEYAIASELLFELEKVSLEDWLKERQAEVLTNYSATITVSTGPQKYHLIRFPTNQPPKRFTPQ
;
A
#
# COMPACT_ATOMS: atom_id res chain seq x y z
N VAL A 1 12.10 -5.37 19.54
CA VAL A 1 11.21 -4.37 20.20
C VAL A 1 11.13 -4.66 21.70
N THR A 2 10.82 -5.87 22.12
CA THR A 2 10.68 -6.26 23.55
C THR A 2 12.00 -6.09 24.35
N LEU A 3 13.15 -6.44 23.77
CA LEU A 3 14.46 -6.27 24.42
C LEU A 3 14.85 -4.79 24.56
N ILE A 4 14.47 -3.95 23.59
CA ILE A 4 14.73 -2.50 23.62
C ILE A 4 13.86 -1.81 24.67
N THR A 5 12.57 -2.21 24.78
CA THR A 5 11.67 -1.69 25.83
C THR A 5 12.10 -2.11 27.24
N CYS A 6 12.60 -3.33 27.42
CA CYS A 6 13.15 -3.77 28.71
C CYS A 6 14.43 -2.99 29.12
N SER A 7 15.31 -2.70 28.16
CA SER A 7 16.50 -1.88 28.39
C SER A 7 16.15 -0.45 28.79
N GLU A 8 15.12 0.13 28.18
CA GLU A 8 14.69 1.49 28.47
C GLU A 8 13.95 1.63 29.80
N LEU A 9 13.15 0.65 30.18
CA LEU A 9 12.51 0.59 31.49
C LEU A 9 13.54 0.45 32.61
N ARG A 10 14.63 -0.29 32.34
CA ARG A 10 15.78 -0.42 33.25
C ARG A 10 16.53 0.91 33.44
N ASN A 11 16.74 1.67 32.35
CA ASN A 11 17.44 2.96 32.39
C ASN A 11 16.64 4.09 33.06
N ARG A 12 15.35 3.91 33.26
CA ARG A 12 14.47 4.89 33.94
C ARG A 12 14.32 4.65 35.44
N GLY A 13 15.08 3.71 36.02
CA GLY A 13 14.92 3.34 37.43
C GLY A 13 13.58 2.69 37.77
N LEU A 14 12.80 2.29 36.74
CA LEU A 14 11.52 1.64 36.90
C LEU A 14 11.65 0.13 37.11
N ILE A 15 12.88 -0.42 36.98
CA ILE A 15 13.22 -1.81 37.25
C ILE A 15 14.43 -1.83 38.19
N GLU A 16 14.20 -1.99 39.48
CA GLU A 16 15.27 -2.30 40.43
C GLU A 16 15.77 -3.73 40.22
N ARG A 17 17.08 -3.95 40.44
CA ARG A 17 17.71 -5.25 40.36
C ARG A 17 17.03 -6.20 41.37
N GLY A 18 16.20 -7.10 40.88
CA GLY A 18 15.66 -8.19 41.70
C GLY A 18 14.17 -8.49 41.60
N ASN A 19 13.33 -7.55 41.21
CA ASN A 19 11.90 -7.81 41.05
C ASN A 19 11.36 -7.20 39.76
N LEU A 20 11.14 -8.00 38.72
CA LEU A 20 10.27 -7.70 37.57
C LEU A 20 8.81 -7.63 38.03
N ARG A 21 8.51 -6.82 39.05
CA ARG A 21 7.15 -6.37 39.24
C ARG A 21 6.91 -5.29 38.17
N PHE A 22 6.44 -5.72 37.02
CA PHE A 22 5.73 -4.87 36.07
C PHE A 22 4.60 -4.23 36.86
N GLY A 23 4.86 -3.10 37.47
CA GLY A 23 3.86 -2.29 38.17
C GLY A 23 2.90 -1.65 37.16
N TRP A 24 2.45 -2.43 36.18
CA TRP A 24 1.37 -2.06 35.31
C TRP A 24 0.15 -1.91 36.20
N ASN A 25 -0.24 -0.68 36.45
CA ASN A 25 -1.50 -0.43 37.12
C ASN A 25 -2.60 -0.86 36.14
N TRP A 26 -2.86 -2.19 36.11
CA TRP A 26 -3.83 -2.86 35.24
C TRP A 26 -5.20 -2.19 35.30
N GLN A 27 -5.57 -1.69 36.48
CA GLN A 27 -6.82 -0.96 36.65
C GLN A 27 -6.84 0.36 35.88
N LYS A 28 -5.71 1.12 35.86
CA LYS A 28 -5.63 2.36 35.08
C LYS A 28 -5.62 2.07 33.57
N LEU A 29 -4.94 1.02 33.15
CA LEU A 29 -4.93 0.58 31.76
C LEU A 29 -6.34 0.17 31.33
N ARG A 30 -6.98 -0.74 32.06
CA ARG A 30 -8.36 -1.19 31.84
C ARG A 30 -9.32 0.00 31.74
N ARG A 31 -9.30 0.94 32.70
CA ARG A 31 -10.16 2.14 32.69
C ARG A 31 -9.97 3.02 31.45
N ARG A 32 -8.78 3.03 30.84
CA ARG A 32 -8.51 3.81 29.62
C ARG A 32 -8.96 3.08 28.35
N PHE A 33 -8.68 1.80 28.26
CA PHE A 33 -8.94 1.01 27.05
C PHE A 33 -10.35 0.40 26.98
N CYS A 34 -11.09 0.33 28.10
CA CYS A 34 -12.52 0.01 28.10
C CYS A 34 -13.43 1.24 27.79
N ARG A 35 -12.85 2.34 27.27
CA ARG A 35 -13.64 3.48 26.77
C ARG A 35 -14.18 3.19 25.37
N PRO A 36 -15.25 3.90 24.93
CA PRO A 36 -15.90 3.61 23.66
C PRO A 36 -14.98 3.60 22.44
N PHE A 37 -14.10 4.60 22.25
CA PHE A 37 -13.22 4.69 21.08
C PHE A 37 -12.19 3.55 20.97
N PRO A 38 -11.44 3.19 22.02
CA PRO A 38 -10.61 2.00 22.01
C PRO A 38 -11.37 0.71 21.70
N LEU A 39 -12.59 0.55 22.26
CA LEU A 39 -13.41 -0.64 22.01
C LEU A 39 -13.91 -0.69 20.55
N MET A 40 -14.33 0.43 19.99
CA MET A 40 -14.69 0.51 18.57
C MET A 40 -13.49 0.22 17.66
N PHE A 41 -12.31 0.76 17.98
CA PHE A 41 -11.10 0.41 17.24
C PHE A 41 -10.76 -1.08 17.34
N LEU A 42 -10.91 -1.69 18.51
CA LEU A 42 -10.73 -3.13 18.68
C LEU A 42 -11.73 -3.92 17.83
N ALA A 43 -12.99 -3.50 17.79
CA ALA A 43 -14.01 -4.12 16.94
C ALA A 43 -13.60 -4.02 15.44
N LEU A 44 -13.14 -2.86 14.98
CA LEU A 44 -12.65 -2.69 13.61
C LEU A 44 -11.43 -3.58 13.33
N ALA A 45 -10.48 -3.67 14.26
CA ALA A 45 -9.32 -4.54 14.13
C ALA A 45 -9.71 -6.02 14.05
N LEU A 46 -10.70 -6.44 14.84
CA LEU A 46 -11.24 -7.81 14.78
C LEU A 46 -11.97 -8.06 13.45
N LEU A 47 -12.77 -7.12 12.94
CA LEU A 47 -13.42 -7.25 11.64
C LEU A 47 -12.39 -7.37 10.51
N ALA A 48 -11.34 -6.53 10.52
CA ALA A 48 -10.25 -6.61 9.55
C ALA A 48 -9.49 -7.96 9.65
N LEU A 49 -9.22 -8.44 10.87
CA LEU A 49 -8.62 -9.75 11.13
C LEU A 49 -9.48 -10.88 10.57
N PHE A 50 -10.78 -10.87 10.86
CA PHE A 50 -11.73 -11.87 10.35
C PHE A 50 -11.78 -11.84 8.81
N GLY A 51 -11.83 -10.65 8.19
CA GLY A 51 -11.78 -10.52 6.74
C GLY A 51 -10.52 -11.15 6.15
N GLY A 52 -9.35 -10.89 6.74
CA GLY A 52 -8.08 -11.50 6.32
C GLY A 52 -8.02 -13.01 6.53
N LEU A 53 -8.62 -13.53 7.61
CA LEU A 53 -8.70 -14.97 7.88
C LEU A 53 -9.65 -15.71 6.93
N LEU A 54 -10.77 -15.10 6.57
CA LEU A 54 -11.77 -15.74 5.71
C LEU A 54 -11.38 -15.72 4.23
N TYR A 55 -10.71 -14.66 3.77
CA TYR A 55 -10.42 -14.44 2.37
C TYR A 55 -8.93 -14.45 2.06
N PRO A 56 -8.50 -15.10 0.97
CA PRO A 56 -7.11 -15.07 0.52
C PRO A 56 -6.74 -13.66 0.00
N PRO A 57 -5.42 -13.35 -0.14
CA PRO A 57 -4.98 -12.10 -0.72
C PRO A 57 -5.56 -11.87 -2.11
N SER A 58 -6.14 -10.69 -2.35
CA SER A 58 -6.72 -10.28 -3.63
C SER A 58 -6.25 -8.89 -4.09
N ASN A 59 -5.25 -8.32 -3.40
CA ASN A 59 -4.62 -7.07 -3.78
C ASN A 59 -3.90 -7.21 -5.11
N HIS A 60 -4.30 -6.43 -6.12
CA HIS A 60 -3.75 -6.53 -7.46
C HIS A 60 -2.23 -6.32 -7.48
N THR A 61 -1.75 -5.24 -6.87
CA THR A 61 -0.33 -4.93 -6.78
C THR A 61 0.48 -6.04 -6.07
N GLY A 62 -0.11 -6.68 -5.06
CA GLY A 62 0.47 -7.83 -4.37
C GLY A 62 0.62 -9.03 -5.28
N LEU A 63 -0.43 -9.36 -6.04
CA LEU A 63 -0.50 -10.56 -6.87
C LEU A 63 0.22 -10.42 -8.22
N SER A 64 0.33 -9.19 -8.77
CA SER A 64 0.93 -8.97 -10.10
C SER A 64 2.46 -8.91 -10.09
N TYR A 65 3.12 -8.44 -9.01
CA TYR A 65 4.58 -8.37 -8.99
C TYR A 65 5.26 -8.60 -7.65
N ARG A 66 4.61 -8.33 -6.48
CA ARG A 66 5.28 -8.42 -5.19
C ARG A 66 5.48 -9.85 -4.72
N ILE A 67 4.39 -10.62 -4.70
CA ILE A 67 4.42 -12.03 -4.35
C ILE A 67 5.21 -12.82 -5.41
N PRO A 68 4.98 -12.64 -6.73
CA PRO A 68 5.82 -13.25 -7.77
C PRO A 68 7.30 -12.96 -7.62
N ARG A 69 7.69 -11.71 -7.27
CA ARG A 69 9.09 -11.35 -6.98
C ARG A 69 9.70 -12.22 -5.89
N VAL A 70 9.01 -12.34 -4.74
CA VAL A 70 9.49 -13.16 -3.61
C VAL A 70 9.61 -14.62 -4.01
N LEU A 71 8.62 -15.16 -4.72
CA LEU A 71 8.63 -16.54 -5.17
C LEU A 71 9.77 -16.84 -6.17
N ASN A 72 10.07 -15.90 -7.08
CA ASN A 72 11.23 -16.03 -7.97
C ASN A 72 12.56 -16.05 -7.20
N TRP A 73 12.73 -15.14 -6.22
CA TRP A 73 13.95 -15.13 -5.40
C TRP A 73 14.11 -16.40 -4.59
N LEU A 74 13.05 -16.90 -3.97
CA LEU A 74 13.07 -18.13 -3.20
C LEU A 74 13.26 -19.36 -4.07
N ALA A 75 12.77 -19.37 -5.32
CA ALA A 75 13.01 -20.45 -6.26
C ALA A 75 14.46 -20.49 -6.80
N ALA A 76 15.15 -19.37 -6.78
CA ALA A 76 16.54 -19.22 -7.21
C ALA A 76 17.54 -19.24 -6.04
N ASP A 77 17.06 -19.30 -4.78
CA ASP A 77 17.85 -19.19 -3.55
C ASP A 77 18.75 -17.93 -3.49
N GLN A 78 18.39 -16.90 -4.22
CA GLN A 78 19.17 -15.66 -4.29
C GLN A 78 18.30 -14.44 -4.67
N TRP A 79 18.72 -13.28 -4.18
CA TRP A 79 18.22 -12.02 -4.67
C TRP A 79 18.89 -11.67 -6.00
N HIS A 80 18.09 -11.54 -7.08
CA HIS A 80 18.60 -11.25 -8.42
C HIS A 80 17.61 -10.36 -9.20
N TRP A 81 18.10 -9.78 -10.28
CA TRP A 81 17.27 -9.08 -11.25
C TRP A 81 16.43 -10.10 -12.04
N ILE A 82 15.11 -9.93 -12.05
CA ILE A 82 14.17 -10.85 -12.70
C ILE A 82 13.82 -10.31 -14.09
N TYR A 83 14.05 -11.09 -15.12
CA TYR A 83 13.64 -10.75 -16.47
C TYR A 83 12.14 -11.06 -16.64
N ALA A 84 11.29 -10.05 -16.37
CA ALA A 84 9.83 -10.16 -16.41
C ALA A 84 9.23 -8.96 -17.15
N PRO A 85 8.06 -9.12 -17.80
CA PRO A 85 7.35 -8.02 -18.47
C PRO A 85 6.97 -6.91 -17.48
N ASN A 86 6.60 -7.28 -16.27
CA ASN A 86 6.31 -6.32 -15.21
C ASN A 86 7.61 -5.78 -14.60
N ILE A 87 8.05 -4.65 -15.12
CA ILE A 87 9.28 -4.00 -14.70
C ILE A 87 9.31 -3.62 -13.22
N ARG A 88 8.12 -3.43 -12.60
CA ARG A 88 7.96 -3.11 -11.17
C ARG A 88 8.50 -4.21 -10.27
N VAL A 89 8.62 -5.43 -10.78
CA VAL A 89 9.28 -6.56 -10.09
C VAL A 89 10.69 -6.17 -9.62
N ASN A 90 11.41 -5.34 -10.38
CA ASN A 90 12.79 -4.95 -10.08
C ASN A 90 12.90 -3.50 -9.57
N THR A 91 12.17 -2.57 -10.21
CA THR A 91 12.36 -1.14 -10.01
C THR A 91 11.78 -0.61 -8.70
N ARG A 92 10.86 -1.34 -8.08
CA ARG A 92 10.27 -0.93 -6.80
C ARG A 92 11.07 -1.45 -5.62
N THR A 93 11.17 -0.61 -4.58
CA THR A 93 11.88 -0.95 -3.35
C THR A 93 11.26 -2.17 -2.64
N PRO A 94 12.05 -3.14 -2.16
CA PRO A 94 11.59 -4.43 -1.67
C PRO A 94 11.38 -4.53 -0.16
N GLY A 95 11.20 -3.41 0.56
CA GLY A 95 11.15 -3.43 2.02
C GLY A 95 10.02 -4.28 2.59
N MET A 96 8.89 -4.40 1.89
CA MET A 96 7.80 -5.29 2.30
C MET A 96 8.08 -6.75 1.94
N GLU A 97 8.74 -6.98 0.83
CA GLU A 97 9.11 -8.31 0.34
C GLU A 97 10.11 -9.01 1.27
N TRP A 98 11.01 -8.24 1.92
CA TRP A 98 11.90 -8.78 2.97
C TRP A 98 11.15 -9.27 4.21
N LEU A 99 9.97 -8.71 4.50
CA LEU A 99 9.10 -9.21 5.57
C LEU A 99 8.25 -10.40 5.10
N THR A 100 7.93 -10.46 3.81
CA THR A 100 7.08 -11.49 3.20
C THR A 100 7.86 -12.79 2.99
N ALA A 101 9.13 -12.73 2.55
CA ALA A 101 9.94 -13.91 2.23
C ALA A 101 10.06 -14.91 3.39
N PRO A 102 10.37 -14.52 4.64
CA PRO A 102 10.41 -15.46 5.76
C PRO A 102 9.08 -16.15 6.03
N LEU A 103 7.96 -15.44 5.83
CA LEU A 103 6.63 -16.05 6.01
C LEU A 103 6.35 -17.12 4.96
N PHE A 104 6.73 -16.87 3.69
CA PHE A 104 6.61 -17.88 2.65
C PHE A 104 7.49 -19.11 2.92
N LEU A 105 8.72 -18.93 3.39
CA LEU A 105 9.61 -20.05 3.74
C LEU A 105 9.02 -20.94 4.83
N VAL A 106 8.40 -20.33 5.85
CA VAL A 106 7.85 -21.06 7.00
C VAL A 106 6.47 -21.64 6.69
N LEU A 107 5.57 -20.84 6.12
CA LEU A 107 4.16 -21.21 5.97
C LEU A 107 3.83 -21.85 4.63
N ARG A 108 4.70 -21.71 3.63
CA ARG A 108 4.49 -22.15 2.24
C ARG A 108 3.12 -21.76 1.68
N SER A 109 2.60 -20.61 2.14
CA SER A 109 1.27 -20.12 1.83
C SER A 109 1.22 -18.60 1.90
N ASP A 110 0.42 -17.98 1.04
CA ASP A 110 0.10 -16.56 1.05
C ASP A 110 -1.04 -16.19 2.01
N ARG A 111 -1.74 -17.20 2.56
CA ARG A 111 -2.96 -17.04 3.36
C ARG A 111 -2.81 -16.10 4.54
N PHE A 112 -1.65 -16.08 5.18
CA PHE A 112 -1.39 -15.31 6.39
C PHE A 112 -0.62 -14.00 6.15
N LEU A 113 -0.41 -13.59 4.90
CA LEU A 113 0.32 -12.35 4.59
C LEU A 113 -0.37 -11.09 5.15
N PHE A 114 -1.69 -11.11 5.31
CA PHE A 114 -2.43 -10.02 5.92
C PHE A 114 -1.98 -9.71 7.36
N LEU A 115 -1.40 -10.67 8.09
CA LEU A 115 -0.87 -10.45 9.43
C LEU A 115 0.22 -9.38 9.45
N LEU A 116 0.99 -9.25 8.35
CA LEU A 116 1.96 -8.16 8.21
C LEU A 116 1.30 -6.78 8.28
N ASN A 117 0.06 -6.62 7.88
CA ASN A 117 -0.65 -5.34 7.90
C ASN A 117 -1.50 -5.13 9.17
N ILE A 118 -1.93 -6.19 9.83
CA ILE A 118 -2.58 -6.09 11.15
C ILE A 118 -1.61 -5.49 12.19
N ILE A 119 -0.33 -5.89 12.15
CA ILE A 119 0.68 -5.38 13.09
C ILE A 119 0.80 -3.85 13.02
N PRO A 120 1.12 -3.21 11.88
CA PRO A 120 1.19 -1.75 11.79
C PRO A 120 -0.15 -1.07 12.06
N PHE A 121 -1.28 -1.68 11.70
CA PHE A 121 -2.59 -1.13 12.02
C PHE A 121 -2.79 -1.00 13.55
N LEU A 122 -2.44 -2.03 14.31
CA LEU A 122 -2.51 -2.01 15.77
C LEU A 122 -1.49 -1.06 16.43
N LEU A 123 -0.32 -0.83 15.81
CA LEU A 123 0.71 0.06 16.31
C LEU A 123 0.41 1.54 16.03
N THR A 124 -0.32 1.82 14.97
CA THR A 124 -0.60 3.20 14.48
C THR A 124 -1.20 4.10 15.55
N PRO A 125 -2.24 3.72 16.33
CA PRO A 125 -2.81 4.61 17.34
C PRO A 125 -1.80 5.08 18.38
N GLY A 126 -0.99 4.16 18.92
CA GLY A 126 0.00 4.47 19.94
C GLY A 126 1.10 5.41 19.46
N LEU A 127 1.65 5.13 18.27
CA LEU A 127 2.66 5.98 17.64
C LEU A 127 2.11 7.35 17.27
N LEU A 128 0.89 7.40 16.72
CA LEU A 128 0.22 8.65 16.39
C LEU A 128 0.01 9.52 17.65
N PHE A 129 -0.48 8.93 18.73
CA PHE A 129 -0.65 9.65 20.00
C PHE A 129 0.68 10.21 20.50
N SER A 130 1.74 9.38 20.50
CA SER A 130 3.08 9.79 20.96
C SER A 130 3.63 10.94 20.12
N MET A 131 3.62 10.81 18.80
CA MET A 131 4.10 11.83 17.88
C MET A 131 3.31 13.14 17.99
N LEU A 132 1.97 13.09 18.04
CA LEU A 132 1.11 14.26 18.17
C LEU A 132 1.41 15.04 19.46
N THR A 133 1.52 14.34 20.59
CA THR A 133 1.80 14.99 21.88
C THR A 133 3.20 15.58 21.94
N ARG A 134 4.21 14.94 21.34
CA ARG A 134 5.57 15.48 21.26
C ARG A 134 5.70 16.70 20.35
N LEU A 135 4.87 16.78 19.32
CA LEU A 135 4.77 17.96 18.45
C LEU A 135 3.85 19.05 19.02
N GLY A 136 3.33 18.85 20.24
CA GLY A 136 2.62 19.89 21.00
C GLY A 136 1.11 19.88 20.88
N VAL A 137 0.53 18.87 20.24
CA VAL A 137 -0.93 18.66 20.25
C VAL A 137 -1.38 18.28 21.66
N ARG A 138 -2.45 18.91 22.16
CA ARG A 138 -2.97 18.63 23.50
C ARG A 138 -3.38 17.16 23.64
N ALA A 139 -2.98 16.51 24.73
CA ALA A 139 -3.18 15.08 24.94
C ALA A 139 -4.65 14.61 24.78
N ARG A 140 -5.66 15.44 25.12
CA ARG A 140 -7.07 15.10 24.91
C ARG A 140 -7.47 15.11 23.43
N VAL A 141 -6.90 16.01 22.63
CA VAL A 141 -7.10 16.07 21.17
C VAL A 141 -6.38 14.89 20.52
N ALA A 142 -5.11 14.67 20.87
CA ALA A 142 -4.32 13.54 20.38
C ALA A 142 -4.99 12.19 20.73
N TRP A 143 -5.59 12.06 21.93
CA TRP A 143 -6.33 10.87 22.34
C TRP A 143 -7.55 10.56 21.45
N GLN A 144 -8.24 11.57 20.93
CA GLN A 144 -9.33 11.30 19.97
C GLN A 144 -8.79 10.94 18.60
N TRP A 145 -7.84 11.71 18.10
CA TRP A 145 -7.32 11.53 16.75
C TRP A 145 -6.53 10.23 16.56
N MET A 146 -5.92 9.68 17.63
CA MET A 146 -5.28 8.37 17.53
C MET A 146 -6.25 7.24 17.18
N TRP A 147 -7.53 7.41 17.49
CA TRP A 147 -8.59 6.45 17.16
C TRP A 147 -9.33 6.84 15.86
N ILE A 148 -9.44 8.12 15.55
CA ILE A 148 -10.14 8.62 14.36
C ILE A 148 -9.32 8.33 13.09
N LEU A 149 -8.05 8.71 13.02
CA LEU A 149 -7.27 8.58 11.80
C LEU A 149 -7.18 7.14 11.28
N PRO A 150 -6.95 6.11 12.12
CA PRO A 150 -6.92 4.72 11.65
C PRO A 150 -8.25 4.20 11.07
N THR A 151 -9.38 4.92 11.25
CA THR A 151 -10.66 4.57 10.63
C THR A 151 -10.75 5.00 9.16
N ALA A 152 -9.78 5.74 8.65
CA ALA A 152 -9.72 6.09 7.24
C ALA A 152 -9.59 4.83 6.36
N TYR A 153 -10.21 4.85 5.18
CA TYR A 153 -10.30 3.69 4.29
C TYR A 153 -8.92 3.12 3.95
N VAL A 154 -7.94 3.99 3.68
CA VAL A 154 -6.57 3.56 3.37
C VAL A 154 -5.93 2.73 4.48
N PHE A 155 -6.24 2.96 5.75
CA PHE A 155 -5.71 2.17 6.87
C PHE A 155 -6.56 0.93 7.14
N LEU A 156 -7.89 1.08 7.15
CA LEU A 156 -8.83 0.00 7.40
C LEU A 156 -8.73 -1.12 6.36
N LEU A 157 -8.76 -0.75 5.07
CA LEU A 157 -8.77 -1.72 3.98
C LEU A 157 -7.41 -2.39 3.80
N GLN A 158 -6.33 -1.73 4.21
CA GLN A 158 -5.00 -2.35 4.23
C GLN A 158 -4.83 -3.33 5.39
N ALA A 159 -5.50 -3.14 6.52
CA ALA A 159 -5.30 -3.95 7.73
C ALA A 159 -5.53 -5.46 7.50
N GLY A 160 -6.55 -5.84 6.70
CA GLY A 160 -6.81 -7.25 6.36
C GLY A 160 -6.20 -7.71 5.03
N SER A 161 -5.31 -6.91 4.41
CA SER A 161 -4.76 -7.10 3.07
C SER A 161 -3.27 -7.47 3.10
N ALA A 162 -2.75 -7.91 1.95
CA ALA A 162 -1.33 -8.08 1.69
C ALA A 162 -0.68 -6.84 1.03
N GLY A 163 -1.32 -5.65 1.12
CA GLY A 163 -0.77 -4.40 0.59
C GLY A 163 0.48 -3.92 1.34
N ASN A 164 1.15 -2.89 0.83
CA ASN A 164 2.42 -2.40 1.38
C ASN A 164 2.36 -0.97 1.95
N ASP A 165 1.17 -0.41 2.15
CA ASP A 165 1.04 1.00 2.56
C ASP A 165 0.99 1.17 4.09
N ALA A 166 0.71 0.10 4.86
CA ALA A 166 0.55 0.17 6.32
C ALA A 166 1.88 0.31 7.08
N PHE A 167 2.92 -0.45 6.74
CA PHE A 167 4.23 -0.31 7.40
C PHE A 167 4.90 1.05 7.18
N PRO A 168 4.89 1.66 5.98
CA PRO A 168 5.34 3.02 5.77
C PRO A 168 4.75 4.04 6.74
N VAL A 169 3.47 3.91 7.11
CA VAL A 169 2.82 4.79 8.10
C VAL A 169 3.48 4.68 9.47
N VAL A 170 3.73 3.45 9.93
CA VAL A 170 4.40 3.19 11.21
C VAL A 170 5.83 3.70 11.20
N TYR A 171 6.55 3.49 10.10
CA TYR A 171 7.92 3.98 9.96
C TYR A 171 7.99 5.51 9.95
N ALA A 172 7.08 6.18 9.24
CA ALA A 172 6.98 7.64 9.23
C ALA A 172 6.71 8.21 10.63
N LEU A 173 5.73 7.65 11.33
CA LEU A 173 5.40 8.03 12.71
C LEU A 173 6.57 7.79 13.66
N ALA A 174 7.23 6.63 13.58
CA ALA A 174 8.36 6.27 14.40
C ALA A 174 9.57 7.19 14.14
N ALA A 175 9.85 7.53 12.86
CA ALA A 175 10.94 8.43 12.50
C ALA A 175 10.80 9.80 13.18
N ILE A 176 9.60 10.37 13.14
CA ILE A 176 9.34 11.68 13.77
C ILE A 176 9.25 11.56 15.28
N ASP A 177 8.62 10.53 15.84
CA ASP A 177 8.51 10.34 17.29
C ASP A 177 9.89 10.19 17.95
N PHE A 178 10.75 9.30 17.42
CA PHE A 178 12.11 9.13 17.92
C PHE A 178 12.98 10.38 17.70
N GLY A 179 12.81 11.09 16.58
CA GLY A 179 13.45 12.38 16.35
C GLY A 179 13.08 13.42 17.43
N CYS A 180 11.79 13.53 17.76
CA CYS A 180 11.31 14.39 18.86
C CYS A 180 11.83 13.92 20.23
N ARG A 181 11.94 12.60 20.46
CA ARG A 181 12.52 12.05 21.69
C ARG A 181 13.98 12.42 21.84
N ALA A 182 14.77 12.38 20.76
CA ALA A 182 16.17 12.76 20.77
C ALA A 182 16.38 14.21 21.25
N TRP A 183 15.45 15.13 20.97
CA TRP A 183 15.46 16.49 21.50
C TRP A 183 15.34 16.55 23.03
N THR A 184 14.54 15.66 23.62
CA THR A 184 14.31 15.61 25.08
C THR A 184 15.37 14.79 25.80
N SER A 185 15.68 13.60 25.27
CA SER A 185 16.56 12.63 25.92
C SER A 185 18.04 12.92 25.73
N ARG A 186 18.39 13.62 24.62
CA ARG A 186 19.76 13.84 24.16
C ARG A 186 20.57 12.54 24.00
N LYS A 187 19.91 11.41 23.73
CA LYS A 187 20.56 10.11 23.56
C LYS A 187 20.79 9.79 22.08
N PRO A 188 22.01 9.39 21.67
CA PRO A 188 22.30 8.93 20.31
C PRO A 188 21.39 7.79 19.83
N SER A 189 20.98 6.89 20.75
CA SER A 189 20.11 5.76 20.41
C SER A 189 18.73 6.19 19.88
N ASP A 190 18.14 7.26 20.39
CA ASP A 190 16.85 7.76 19.87
C ASP A 190 17.04 8.30 18.44
N LEU A 191 18.17 8.95 18.15
CA LEU A 191 18.51 9.41 16.81
C LEU A 191 18.76 8.24 15.84
N TRP A 192 19.40 7.17 16.31
CA TRP A 192 19.59 5.94 15.52
C TRP A 192 18.27 5.26 15.16
N HIS A 193 17.35 5.13 16.13
CA HIS A 193 16.01 4.59 15.86
C HIS A 193 15.23 5.47 14.88
N SER A 194 15.33 6.79 15.00
CA SER A 194 14.74 7.74 14.06
C SER A 194 15.31 7.55 12.65
N GLY A 195 16.63 7.41 12.52
CA GLY A 195 17.32 7.16 11.26
C GLY A 195 16.95 5.81 10.63
N LEU A 196 16.92 4.73 11.43
CA LEU A 196 16.48 3.42 10.93
C LEU A 196 15.02 3.44 10.46
N ALA A 197 14.14 4.15 11.16
CA ALA A 197 12.74 4.26 10.77
C ALA A 197 12.56 5.00 9.44
N ILE A 198 13.30 6.11 9.20
CA ILE A 198 13.24 6.82 7.91
C ILE A 198 13.86 6.00 6.77
N ALA A 199 14.91 5.25 7.04
CA ALA A 199 15.52 4.34 6.07
C ALA A 199 14.52 3.24 5.65
N LEU A 200 13.87 2.58 6.61
CA LEU A 200 12.82 1.59 6.37
C LEU A 200 11.60 2.20 5.62
N LEU A 201 11.25 3.46 5.92
CA LEU A 201 10.19 4.17 5.21
C LEU A 201 10.47 4.28 3.72
N THR A 202 11.68 4.70 3.36
CA THR A 202 12.10 4.85 1.96
C THR A 202 12.31 3.49 1.29
N GLY A 203 12.87 2.52 2.02
CA GLY A 203 13.04 1.14 1.58
C GLY A 203 11.74 0.38 1.33
N ALA A 204 10.66 0.73 2.05
CA ALA A 204 9.34 0.17 1.79
C ALA A 204 8.70 0.77 0.52
N LYS A 205 8.95 2.06 0.24
CA LYS A 205 8.37 2.74 -0.94
C LYS A 205 9.13 4.03 -1.28
N ALA A 206 9.71 4.10 -2.46
CA ALA A 206 10.48 5.27 -2.91
C ALA A 206 9.65 6.57 -3.00
N SER A 207 8.31 6.48 -3.19
CA SER A 207 7.40 7.63 -3.15
C SER A 207 7.38 8.39 -1.82
N ASN A 208 7.96 7.81 -0.76
CA ASN A 208 8.08 8.42 0.55
C ASN A 208 9.35 9.28 0.71
N LEU A 209 10.25 9.32 -0.27
CA LEU A 209 11.47 10.13 -0.23
C LEU A 209 11.24 11.59 0.15
N PRO A 210 10.19 12.29 -0.33
CA PRO A 210 9.94 13.67 0.07
C PRO A 210 9.72 13.86 1.58
N LEU A 211 9.27 12.83 2.31
CA LEU A 211 9.13 12.89 3.78
C LEU A 211 10.47 12.94 4.53
N CYS A 212 11.58 12.57 3.86
CA CYS A 212 12.92 12.75 4.41
C CYS A 212 13.20 14.23 4.72
N LEU A 213 12.57 15.18 4.01
CA LEU A 213 12.73 16.60 4.30
C LEU A 213 12.26 16.96 5.72
N MET A 214 11.08 16.47 6.12
CA MET A 214 10.54 16.70 7.46
C MET A 214 11.46 16.10 8.54
N TRP A 215 11.95 14.89 8.29
CA TRP A 215 12.88 14.22 9.17
C TRP A 215 14.22 14.95 9.27
N LEU A 216 14.82 15.35 8.15
CA LEU A 216 16.09 16.08 8.12
C LEU A 216 16.01 17.40 8.90
N VAL A 217 14.96 18.19 8.69
CA VAL A 217 14.75 19.45 9.42
C VAL A 217 14.68 19.20 10.92
N LEU A 218 14.01 18.12 11.34
CA LEU A 218 13.87 17.75 12.75
C LEU A 218 15.19 17.31 13.36
N VAL A 219 15.99 16.47 12.67
CA VAL A 219 17.16 15.81 13.27
C VAL A 219 18.49 16.48 12.97
N ALA A 220 18.61 17.29 11.91
CA ALA A 220 19.87 17.92 11.53
C ALA A 220 20.53 18.73 12.67
N PRO A 221 19.81 19.49 13.51
CA PRO A 221 20.45 20.19 14.61
C PRO A 221 21.02 19.28 15.71
N LEU A 222 20.66 18.00 15.70
CA LEU A 222 21.11 16.99 16.67
C LEU A 222 22.31 16.18 16.18
N TRP A 223 22.88 16.49 15.00
CA TRP A 223 23.97 15.72 14.39
C TRP A 223 25.19 15.53 15.31
N ARG A 224 25.42 16.47 16.23
CA ARG A 224 26.52 16.37 17.20
C ARG A 224 26.42 15.17 18.13
N LEU A 225 25.21 14.67 18.41
CA LEU A 225 24.98 13.45 19.20
C LEU A 225 25.59 12.20 18.56
N LEU A 226 25.73 12.17 17.22
CA LEU A 226 26.33 11.04 16.52
C LEU A 226 27.83 10.92 16.85
N ARG A 227 28.49 12.03 17.18
CA ARG A 227 29.91 12.06 17.55
C ARG A 227 30.21 11.46 18.94
N GLU A 228 29.19 11.34 19.80
CA GLU A 228 29.36 10.76 21.13
C GLU A 228 29.64 9.23 21.05
N LYS A 229 29.17 8.56 19.99
CA LYS A 229 29.37 7.12 19.75
C LYS A 229 29.61 6.85 18.28
N PRO A 230 30.79 7.20 17.73
CA PRO A 230 31.05 7.22 16.29
C PRO A 230 30.95 5.82 15.66
N ILE A 231 31.47 4.79 16.30
CA ILE A 231 31.41 3.41 15.79
C ILE A 231 29.95 2.96 15.65
N GLY A 232 29.12 3.18 16.68
CA GLY A 232 27.71 2.84 16.65
C GLY A 232 26.95 3.64 15.57
N ALA A 233 27.27 4.92 15.40
CA ALA A 233 26.69 5.77 14.37
C ALA A 233 27.04 5.27 12.95
N THR A 234 28.29 4.84 12.73
CA THR A 234 28.74 4.27 11.44
C THR A 234 28.02 2.96 11.13
N VAL A 235 27.96 2.03 12.10
CA VAL A 235 27.25 0.75 11.91
C VAL A 235 25.78 0.98 11.60
N VAL A 236 25.10 1.83 12.37
CA VAL A 236 23.70 2.16 12.10
C VAL A 236 23.54 2.85 10.74
N GLY A 237 24.45 3.76 10.38
CA GLY A 237 24.46 4.42 9.08
C GLY A 237 24.57 3.43 7.91
N LEU A 238 25.42 2.43 8.01
CA LEU A 238 25.55 1.36 7.00
C LEU A 238 24.25 0.55 6.91
N ILE A 239 23.67 0.17 8.05
CA ILE A 239 22.38 -0.54 8.07
C ILE A 239 21.28 0.34 7.45
N MET A 240 21.24 1.65 7.75
CA MET A 240 20.29 2.58 7.12
C MET A 240 20.42 2.60 5.59
N ILE A 241 21.63 2.61 5.06
CA ILE A 241 21.85 2.55 3.61
C ILE A 241 21.28 1.25 3.04
N LEU A 242 21.59 0.11 3.66
CA LEU A 242 21.17 -1.22 3.18
C LEU A 242 19.65 -1.41 3.19
N VAL A 243 18.94 -0.89 4.21
CA VAL A 243 17.48 -1.09 4.33
C VAL A 243 16.66 0.05 3.68
N SER A 244 17.30 1.06 3.13
CA SER A 244 16.66 2.20 2.46
C SER A 244 16.36 1.93 0.99
N ALA A 245 15.90 2.96 0.27
CA ALA A 245 15.75 2.93 -1.18
C ALA A 245 17.09 2.85 -1.94
N VAL A 246 18.22 3.16 -1.31
CA VAL A 246 19.53 3.31 -1.98
C VAL A 246 19.95 2.07 -2.76
N PRO A 247 19.89 0.83 -2.24
CA PRO A 247 20.27 -0.35 -3.02
C PRO A 247 19.44 -0.49 -4.31
N THR A 248 18.12 -0.27 -4.23
CA THR A 248 17.25 -0.34 -5.41
C THR A 248 17.57 0.79 -6.40
N MET A 249 17.87 2.00 -5.93
CA MET A 249 18.25 3.13 -6.78
C MET A 249 19.54 2.84 -7.54
N LEU A 250 20.53 2.22 -6.91
CA LEU A 250 21.79 1.83 -7.54
C LEU A 250 21.59 0.74 -8.60
N LEU A 251 20.77 -0.27 -8.29
CA LEU A 251 20.41 -1.31 -9.26
C LEU A 251 19.64 -0.74 -10.46
N ASN A 252 18.65 0.11 -10.21
CA ASN A 252 17.91 0.79 -11.27
C ASN A 252 18.85 1.61 -12.16
N TRP A 253 19.82 2.31 -11.55
CA TRP A 253 20.82 3.06 -12.32
C TRP A 253 21.64 2.14 -13.22
N GLY A 254 22.11 1.00 -12.69
CA GLY A 254 22.91 0.03 -13.44
C GLY A 254 22.16 -0.68 -14.57
N TYR A 255 20.90 -1.07 -14.33
CA TYR A 255 20.13 -1.86 -15.31
C TYR A 255 19.28 -1.03 -16.28
N VAL A 256 18.80 0.14 -15.88
CA VAL A 256 17.86 0.94 -16.67
C VAL A 256 18.30 2.40 -16.88
N GLY A 257 19.48 2.77 -16.41
CA GLY A 257 20.05 4.11 -16.60
C GLY A 257 19.33 5.24 -15.82
N ASN A 258 18.38 4.90 -14.93
CA ASN A 258 17.63 5.87 -14.15
C ASN A 258 17.38 5.35 -12.74
N TRP A 259 17.72 6.12 -11.72
CA TRP A 259 17.60 5.74 -10.31
C TRP A 259 16.17 5.36 -9.86
N SER A 260 15.14 5.98 -10.46
CA SER A 260 13.73 5.74 -10.08
C SER A 260 13.08 4.60 -10.86
N GLY A 261 13.64 4.20 -12.02
CA GLY A 261 13.05 3.26 -12.96
C GLY A 261 11.74 3.73 -13.61
N LEU A 262 11.34 5.02 -13.42
CA LEU A 262 10.10 5.56 -13.98
C LEU A 262 10.18 5.82 -15.48
N ASN A 263 11.39 5.94 -16.04
CA ASN A 263 11.61 6.18 -17.47
C ASN A 263 11.14 5.03 -18.38
N ILE A 264 11.01 3.83 -17.82
CA ILE A 264 10.61 2.62 -18.55
C ILE A 264 9.22 2.14 -18.15
N GLU A 265 8.48 2.95 -17.35
CA GLU A 265 7.10 2.67 -17.01
C GLU A 265 6.11 3.32 -18.00
N LYS A 266 4.83 2.99 -17.83
CA LYS A 266 3.75 3.56 -18.65
C LYS A 266 3.78 5.09 -18.63
N PRO A 267 3.47 5.74 -19.77
CA PRO A 267 3.24 7.19 -19.82
C PRO A 267 2.25 7.64 -18.75
N GLY A 268 2.47 8.81 -18.15
CA GLY A 268 1.62 9.37 -17.10
C GLY A 268 1.99 8.96 -15.66
N MET A 269 2.87 7.96 -15.46
CA MET A 269 3.33 7.62 -14.11
C MET A 269 4.21 8.69 -13.49
N ALA A 270 5.03 9.37 -14.29
CA ALA A 270 5.77 10.56 -13.92
C ALA A 270 5.22 11.75 -14.71
N LEU A 271 4.99 12.86 -14.03
CA LEU A 271 4.51 14.08 -14.67
C LEU A 271 5.58 14.68 -15.58
N SER A 272 5.19 15.07 -16.80
CA SER A 272 6.01 15.89 -17.69
C SER A 272 6.04 17.35 -17.25
N ASN A 273 4.94 17.88 -16.70
CA ASN A 273 4.83 19.24 -16.19
C ASN A 273 4.56 19.24 -14.66
N PRO A 274 5.57 19.55 -13.81
CA PRO A 274 5.41 19.61 -12.36
C PRO A 274 4.36 20.61 -11.86
N PHE A 275 4.15 21.71 -12.58
CA PHE A 275 3.14 22.71 -12.19
C PHE A 275 1.72 22.19 -12.32
N VAL A 276 1.43 21.36 -13.34
CA VAL A 276 0.15 20.65 -13.46
C VAL A 276 -0.04 19.72 -12.25
N GLY A 277 1.01 19.09 -11.76
CA GLY A 277 0.94 18.25 -10.57
C GLY A 277 0.54 18.98 -9.30
N LEU A 278 0.96 20.25 -9.12
CA LEU A 278 0.64 21.03 -7.92
C LEU A 278 -0.86 21.30 -7.75
N TRP A 279 -1.63 21.40 -8.80
CA TRP A 279 -3.08 21.60 -8.72
C TRP A 279 -3.86 20.33 -9.10
N GLY A 280 -3.37 19.52 -10.03
CA GLY A 280 -4.02 18.28 -10.47
C GLY A 280 -4.06 17.21 -9.38
N ASN A 281 -2.91 16.94 -8.70
CA ASN A 281 -2.90 15.98 -7.60
C ASN A 281 -3.84 16.34 -6.44
N PRO A 282 -3.97 17.60 -5.96
CA PRO A 282 -5.00 17.97 -5.01
C PRO A 282 -6.43 17.65 -5.47
N LEU A 283 -6.76 17.79 -6.75
CA LEU A 283 -8.07 17.37 -7.28
C LEU A 283 -8.24 15.85 -7.19
N LEU A 284 -7.24 15.09 -7.62
CA LEU A 284 -7.29 13.62 -7.50
C LEU A 284 -7.33 13.16 -6.04
N LEU A 285 -6.62 13.83 -5.15
CA LEU A 285 -6.71 13.60 -3.71
C LEU A 285 -8.10 13.88 -3.16
N ALA A 286 -8.75 14.95 -3.62
CA ALA A 286 -10.13 15.25 -3.24
C ALA A 286 -11.07 14.12 -3.70
N LEU A 287 -10.95 13.65 -4.95
CA LEU A 287 -11.73 12.52 -5.46
C LEU A 287 -11.51 11.25 -4.62
N ASN A 288 -10.26 10.86 -4.38
CA ASN A 288 -9.96 9.65 -3.61
C ASN A 288 -10.40 9.77 -2.13
N ASN A 289 -10.25 10.95 -1.53
CA ASN A 289 -10.53 11.17 -0.12
C ASN A 289 -12.02 11.42 0.18
N LEU A 290 -12.79 11.87 -0.78
CA LEU A 290 -14.22 12.16 -0.62
C LEU A 290 -15.12 11.06 -1.23
N CYS A 291 -14.53 10.00 -1.79
CA CYS A 291 -15.29 8.88 -2.34
C CYS A 291 -16.20 8.25 -1.25
N PRO A 292 -17.53 8.21 -1.46
CA PRO A 292 -18.46 7.68 -0.46
C PRO A 292 -18.31 6.15 -0.32
N PRO A 293 -18.83 5.56 0.78
CA PRO A 293 -18.76 4.12 0.99
C PRO A 293 -19.59 3.31 -0.01
N PHE A 294 -20.53 3.97 -0.66
CA PHE A 294 -21.32 3.42 -1.76
C PHE A 294 -21.62 4.53 -2.78
N PHE A 295 -21.19 4.33 -4.05
CA PHE A 295 -21.30 5.29 -5.12
C PHE A 295 -21.99 4.66 -6.36
N PRO A 296 -23.31 4.50 -6.36
CA PRO A 296 -24.03 3.71 -7.38
C PRO A 296 -23.95 4.34 -8.79
N ILE A 297 -23.62 5.62 -8.90
CA ILE A 297 -23.46 6.34 -10.17
C ILE A 297 -22.01 6.36 -10.68
N ALA A 298 -21.13 5.50 -10.16
CA ALA A 298 -19.72 5.46 -10.56
C ALA A 298 -19.55 5.25 -12.08
N ASN A 299 -20.40 4.44 -12.71
CA ASN A 299 -20.34 4.23 -14.15
C ASN A 299 -20.61 5.50 -14.94
N TRP A 300 -21.68 6.23 -14.58
CA TRP A 300 -21.99 7.51 -15.19
C TRP A 300 -20.87 8.51 -14.98
N TRP A 301 -20.34 8.59 -13.75
CA TRP A 301 -19.20 9.44 -13.41
C TRP A 301 -18.00 9.14 -14.30
N ASN A 302 -17.60 7.89 -14.42
CA ASN A 302 -16.43 7.48 -15.18
C ASN A 302 -16.55 7.76 -16.69
N GLN A 303 -17.76 7.80 -17.21
CA GLN A 303 -18.03 8.15 -18.62
C GLN A 303 -18.08 9.65 -18.87
N ASN A 304 -18.59 10.45 -17.91
CA ASN A 304 -18.94 11.85 -18.15
C ASN A 304 -18.08 12.88 -17.38
N ALA A 305 -17.41 12.47 -16.29
CA ALA A 305 -16.76 13.42 -15.37
C ALA A 305 -15.69 14.30 -16.04
N VAL A 306 -14.98 13.77 -17.02
CA VAL A 306 -13.93 14.52 -17.75
C VAL A 306 -14.54 15.59 -18.64
N GLU A 307 -15.70 15.34 -19.23
CA GLU A 307 -16.40 16.29 -20.08
C GLU A 307 -16.98 17.45 -19.30
N LEU A 308 -17.26 17.27 -18.00
CA LEU A 308 -17.70 18.33 -17.10
C LEU A 308 -16.60 19.35 -16.77
N LEU A 309 -15.33 18.97 -17.00
CA LEU A 309 -14.22 19.88 -16.75
C LEU A 309 -14.06 20.88 -17.91
N PRO A 310 -13.86 22.17 -17.61
CA PRO A 310 -13.48 23.15 -18.62
C PRO A 310 -12.20 22.71 -19.35
N GLU A 311 -12.10 23.01 -20.64
CA GLU A 311 -11.02 22.53 -21.50
C GLU A 311 -9.63 22.93 -21.00
N PHE A 312 -9.48 24.13 -20.45
CA PHE A 312 -8.21 24.62 -19.90
C PHE A 312 -7.70 23.83 -18.68
N LEU A 313 -8.58 23.11 -17.97
CA LEU A 313 -8.21 22.17 -16.91
C LEU A 313 -8.08 20.74 -17.45
N ARG A 314 -8.98 20.35 -18.36
CA ARG A 314 -9.09 19.00 -18.90
C ARG A 314 -7.85 18.59 -19.68
N GLN A 315 -7.40 19.41 -20.65
CA GLN A 315 -6.27 19.07 -21.50
C GLN A 315 -4.94 18.89 -20.73
N PRO A 316 -4.55 19.77 -19.79
CA PRO A 316 -3.37 19.53 -18.97
C PRO A 316 -3.45 18.23 -18.14
N LEU A 317 -4.62 17.84 -17.64
CA LEU A 317 -4.78 16.60 -16.88
C LEU A 317 -4.61 15.38 -17.78
N ILE A 318 -5.25 15.35 -18.97
CA ILE A 318 -5.12 14.26 -19.95
C ILE A 318 -3.66 14.06 -20.37
N ASN A 319 -2.94 15.14 -20.59
CA ASN A 319 -1.56 15.09 -21.10
C ASN A 319 -0.51 14.72 -20.05
N ASN A 320 -0.84 14.82 -18.75
CA ASN A 320 0.13 14.65 -17.68
C ASN A 320 -0.15 13.47 -16.74
N PHE A 321 -1.41 13.04 -16.59
CA PHE A 321 -1.76 11.97 -15.68
C PHE A 321 -2.01 10.64 -16.40
N GLU A 322 -1.79 9.54 -15.70
CA GLU A 322 -2.18 8.21 -16.17
C GLU A 322 -3.69 8.18 -16.41
N TRP A 323 -4.10 7.65 -17.56
CA TRP A 323 -5.52 7.54 -17.91
C TRP A 323 -6.11 6.19 -17.43
N PRO A 324 -7.32 6.15 -16.93
CA PRO A 324 -8.25 7.25 -16.60
C PRO A 324 -8.06 7.81 -15.17
N PHE A 325 -7.58 9.05 -15.04
CA PHE A 325 -7.25 9.67 -13.75
C PHE A 325 -8.46 9.98 -12.85
N HIS A 326 -9.66 10.07 -13.41
CA HIS A 326 -10.90 10.46 -12.73
C HIS A 326 -11.73 9.27 -12.23
N GLN A 327 -11.24 8.05 -12.44
CA GLN A 327 -12.01 6.84 -12.17
C GLN A 327 -12.37 6.69 -10.69
N LEU A 328 -13.66 6.41 -10.44
CA LEU A 328 -14.19 6.04 -9.13
C LEU A 328 -14.90 4.70 -9.22
N TRP A 329 -15.08 4.07 -8.07
CA TRP A 329 -15.68 2.75 -7.95
C TRP A 329 -16.95 2.79 -7.13
N GLU A 330 -17.88 1.90 -7.38
CA GLU A 330 -19.14 1.80 -6.63
C GLU A 330 -18.91 1.53 -5.14
N ILE A 331 -17.86 0.78 -4.81
CA ILE A 331 -17.50 0.40 -3.44
C ILE A 331 -15.99 0.55 -3.28
N PRO A 332 -15.50 1.22 -2.23
CA PRO A 332 -14.07 1.39 -2.01
C PRO A 332 -13.37 0.07 -1.72
N PHE A 333 -12.18 -0.08 -2.27
CA PHE A 333 -11.28 -1.20 -2.02
C PHE A 333 -9.83 -0.72 -1.88
N GLU A 334 -8.97 -1.58 -1.40
CA GLU A 334 -7.63 -1.24 -0.92
C GLU A 334 -6.71 -0.55 -1.93
N ASP A 335 -6.85 -0.87 -3.24
CA ASP A 335 -6.00 -0.30 -4.28
C ASP A 335 -6.33 1.17 -4.62
N TRP A 336 -7.53 1.65 -4.25
CA TRP A 336 -8.03 3.00 -4.57
C TRP A 336 -8.46 3.81 -3.35
N ALA A 337 -8.19 3.31 -2.16
CA ALA A 337 -8.66 3.92 -0.93
C ALA A 337 -7.85 5.18 -0.55
N GLY A 338 -8.55 6.30 -0.36
CA GLY A 338 -8.05 7.49 0.33
C GLY A 338 -8.47 7.51 1.81
N LEU A 339 -8.67 8.71 2.37
CA LEU A 339 -9.14 8.88 3.76
C LEU A 339 -10.60 8.46 3.95
N GLY A 340 -11.41 8.54 2.90
CA GLY A 340 -12.87 8.46 2.99
C GLY A 340 -13.51 9.78 3.45
N PRO A 341 -14.81 10.00 3.13
CA PRO A 341 -15.48 11.28 3.35
C PRO A 341 -15.59 11.66 4.82
N SER A 342 -15.79 10.70 5.71
CA SER A 342 -15.98 10.96 7.13
C SER A 342 -14.72 11.48 7.82
N VAL A 343 -13.56 10.83 7.60
CA VAL A 343 -12.27 11.30 8.15
C VAL A 343 -11.85 12.61 7.48
N SER A 344 -12.04 12.73 6.16
CA SER A 344 -11.74 13.95 5.41
C SER A 344 -12.54 15.14 5.95
N LEU A 345 -13.83 14.97 6.19
CA LEU A 345 -14.69 16.02 6.78
C LEU A 345 -14.19 16.43 8.18
N LEU A 346 -13.86 15.46 9.04
CA LEU A 346 -13.32 15.76 10.37
C LEU A 346 -12.00 16.51 10.29
N MET A 347 -11.10 16.14 9.34
CA MET A 347 -9.85 16.86 9.10
C MET A 347 -10.07 18.27 8.57
N MET A 348 -11.01 18.46 7.63
CA MET A 348 -11.37 19.79 7.11
C MET A 348 -11.94 20.70 8.20
N ILE A 349 -12.83 20.18 9.04
CA ILE A 349 -13.38 20.94 10.18
C ILE A 349 -12.26 21.34 11.16
N ALA A 350 -11.39 20.40 11.55
CA ALA A 350 -10.28 20.68 12.45
C ALA A 350 -9.30 21.69 11.85
N GLY A 351 -8.97 21.55 10.55
CA GLY A 351 -8.11 22.47 9.82
C GLY A 351 -8.72 23.86 9.68
N GLY A 352 -10.00 23.94 9.31
CA GLY A 352 -10.73 25.22 9.25
C GLY A 352 -10.76 25.93 10.61
N TRP A 353 -10.95 25.18 11.70
CA TRP A 353 -10.87 25.73 13.06
C TRP A 353 -9.47 26.26 13.38
N ALA A 354 -8.40 25.54 13.00
CA ALA A 354 -7.04 25.98 13.18
C ALA A 354 -6.73 27.26 12.39
N ILE A 355 -7.24 27.38 11.16
CA ILE A 355 -7.10 28.59 10.33
C ILE A 355 -7.81 29.79 11.00
N ILE A 356 -9.04 29.60 11.50
CA ILE A 356 -9.77 30.67 12.21
C ILE A 356 -9.00 31.14 13.44
N GLU A 357 -8.39 30.23 14.21
CA GLU A 357 -7.55 30.61 15.36
C GLU A 357 -6.30 31.38 14.96
N LEU A 358 -5.67 30.96 13.85
CA LEU A 358 -4.50 31.65 13.30
C LEU A 358 -4.84 33.07 12.84
N LEU A 359 -5.95 33.26 12.14
CA LEU A 359 -6.44 34.57 11.71
C LEU A 359 -6.78 35.48 12.89
N ARG A 360 -7.23 34.92 14.01
CA ARG A 360 -7.47 35.65 15.26
C ARG A 360 -6.17 35.95 16.02
N ARG A 361 -5.00 35.76 15.40
CA ARG A 361 -3.66 36.00 15.97
C ARG A 361 -3.40 35.26 17.29
N LYS A 362 -4.09 34.16 17.55
CA LYS A 362 -3.80 33.30 18.70
C LYS A 362 -2.52 32.55 18.43
N THR A 363 -1.60 32.56 19.40
CA THR A 363 -0.36 31.82 19.29
C THR A 363 -0.65 30.31 19.27
N LEU A 364 -0.31 29.64 18.17
CA LEU A 364 -0.41 28.18 18.05
C LEU A 364 0.76 27.45 18.73
N GLN A 365 1.75 28.22 19.19
CA GLN A 365 2.98 27.63 19.73
C GLN A 365 2.71 26.95 21.08
N PRO A 366 3.00 25.64 21.20
CA PRO A 366 2.88 24.93 22.46
C PRO A 366 3.98 25.38 23.46
N ARG A 367 3.63 25.46 24.73
CA ARG A 367 4.61 25.69 25.81
C ARG A 367 5.33 24.39 26.15
N GLY A 368 6.63 24.49 26.51
CA GLY A 368 7.40 23.35 27.03
C GLY A 368 7.91 22.36 25.98
N LEU A 369 8.02 22.79 24.71
CA LEU A 369 8.70 21.99 23.69
C LEU A 369 10.21 21.97 23.92
N ALA A 370 10.84 20.81 23.79
CA ALA A 370 12.29 20.66 23.92
C ALA A 370 13.07 21.26 22.74
N MET A 371 12.44 21.42 21.59
CA MET A 371 13.03 22.00 20.38
C MET A 371 12.74 23.50 20.26
N SER A 372 13.60 24.23 19.53
CA SER A 372 13.38 25.66 19.30
C SER A 372 12.12 25.93 18.47
N PRO A 373 11.46 27.09 18.66
CA PRO A 373 10.26 27.47 17.90
C PRO A 373 10.46 27.48 16.37
N ARG A 374 11.66 27.85 15.93
CA ARG A 374 12.00 27.86 14.49
C ARG A 374 12.03 26.45 13.92
N ILE A 375 12.74 25.53 14.57
CA ILE A 375 12.84 24.13 14.11
C ILE A 375 11.47 23.47 14.14
N TRP A 376 10.67 23.71 15.18
CA TRP A 376 9.31 23.19 15.26
C TRP A 376 8.43 23.66 14.10
N LYS A 377 8.41 24.96 13.79
CA LYS A 377 7.66 25.52 12.66
C LYS A 377 8.15 24.95 11.32
N LEU A 378 9.47 24.89 11.12
CA LEU A 378 10.07 24.34 9.91
C LEU A 378 9.75 22.84 9.76
N THR A 379 9.75 22.08 10.84
CA THR A 379 9.37 20.66 10.82
C THR A 379 7.91 20.47 10.36
N LEU A 380 6.98 21.27 10.88
CA LEU A 380 5.59 21.20 10.44
C LEU A 380 5.41 21.62 8.98
N LEU A 381 6.08 22.70 8.57
CA LEU A 381 6.01 23.20 7.19
C LEU A 381 6.64 22.23 6.20
N SER A 382 7.75 21.58 6.56
CA SER A 382 8.45 20.65 5.67
C SER A 382 7.63 19.39 5.32
N GLY A 383 6.69 18.99 6.15
CA GLY A 383 5.71 17.96 5.80
C GLY A 383 4.82 18.35 4.60
N TRP A 384 4.35 19.60 4.58
CA TRP A 384 3.56 20.15 3.48
C TRP A 384 4.41 20.37 2.21
N ILE A 385 5.66 20.84 2.37
CA ILE A 385 6.61 20.94 1.25
C ILE A 385 6.89 19.55 0.66
N GLY A 386 7.05 18.53 1.51
CA GLY A 386 7.20 17.15 1.07
C GLY A 386 5.99 16.65 0.28
N LEU A 387 4.76 16.99 0.71
CA LEU A 387 3.55 16.69 -0.06
C LEU A 387 3.53 17.42 -1.40
N ALA A 388 3.88 18.70 -1.44
CA ALA A 388 3.96 19.47 -2.68
C ALA A 388 4.99 18.86 -3.65
N ALA A 389 6.18 18.46 -3.15
CA ALA A 389 7.21 17.78 -3.94
C ALA A 389 6.71 16.43 -4.50
N TYR A 390 5.94 15.67 -3.72
CA TYR A 390 5.27 14.47 -4.21
C TYR A 390 4.28 14.80 -5.34
N CYS A 391 3.43 15.81 -5.13
CA CYS A 391 2.43 16.25 -6.12
C CYS A 391 3.08 16.71 -7.44
N MET A 392 4.23 17.36 -7.38
CA MET A 392 4.99 17.79 -8.56
C MET A 392 5.58 16.64 -9.38
N LYS A 393 5.71 15.46 -8.80
CA LYS A 393 6.41 14.31 -9.42
C LYS A 393 5.46 13.21 -9.88
N SER A 394 4.38 12.95 -9.14
CA SER A 394 3.51 11.79 -9.37
C SER A 394 2.37 12.11 -10.33
N GLY A 395 2.25 11.34 -11.41
CA GLY A 395 1.11 11.35 -12.33
C GLY A 395 0.12 10.19 -12.10
N MET A 396 0.30 9.42 -11.01
CA MET A 396 -0.50 8.23 -10.74
C MET A 396 -1.94 8.56 -10.32
N VAL A 397 -2.87 7.73 -10.76
CA VAL A 397 -4.32 7.90 -10.54
C VAL A 397 -4.79 7.60 -9.11
N THR A 398 -3.95 7.00 -8.27
CA THR A 398 -4.31 6.65 -6.88
C THR A 398 -3.48 7.40 -5.83
N PRO A 399 -3.35 8.75 -5.89
CA PRO A 399 -2.51 9.47 -4.95
C PRO A 399 -2.97 9.29 -3.50
N GLY A 400 -4.27 9.16 -3.24
CA GLY A 400 -4.82 9.00 -1.89
C GLY A 400 -4.22 7.84 -1.10
N ARG A 401 -4.01 6.69 -1.75
CA ARG A 401 -3.34 5.53 -1.14
C ARG A 401 -1.83 5.75 -1.00
N LEU A 402 -1.21 6.30 -2.04
CA LEU A 402 0.24 6.43 -2.10
C LEU A 402 0.81 7.38 -1.06
N ILE A 403 0.02 8.38 -0.61
CA ILE A 403 0.40 9.32 0.44
C ILE A 403 -0.06 8.90 1.84
N ALA A 404 -0.42 7.64 2.06
CA ALA A 404 -0.83 7.16 3.39
C ALA A 404 0.09 7.61 4.54
N PRO A 405 1.44 7.57 4.42
CA PRO A 405 2.34 8.05 5.47
C PRO A 405 2.34 9.58 5.68
N TYR A 406 1.86 10.35 4.70
CA TYR A 406 1.79 11.81 4.81
C TYR A 406 0.64 12.26 5.73
N TYR A 407 -0.52 11.62 5.67
CA TYR A 407 -1.68 12.03 6.44
C TYR A 407 -1.41 12.20 7.94
N PRO A 408 -0.81 11.23 8.65
CA PRO A 408 -0.51 11.41 10.07
C PRO A 408 0.54 12.48 10.33
N LEU A 409 1.49 12.73 9.42
CA LEU A 409 2.54 13.72 9.59
C LEU A 409 2.06 15.15 9.33
N LEU A 410 1.02 15.34 8.52
CA LEU A 410 0.38 16.64 8.27
C LEU A 410 -0.62 17.00 9.37
N LEU A 411 -1.17 16.00 10.05
CA LEU A 411 -2.21 16.17 11.06
C LEU A 411 -1.82 17.12 12.22
N PRO A 412 -0.58 17.13 12.77
CA PRO A 412 -0.22 18.05 13.85
C PRO A 412 -0.50 19.52 13.50
N GLY A 413 -0.20 19.96 12.29
CA GLY A 413 -0.47 21.33 11.83
C GLY A 413 -1.95 21.72 11.89
N LEU A 414 -2.85 20.77 11.69
CA LEU A 414 -4.30 20.96 11.72
C LEU A 414 -4.88 20.93 13.15
N LEU A 415 -4.16 20.32 14.11
CA LEU A 415 -4.66 20.05 15.46
C LEU A 415 -4.08 20.98 16.53
N LEU A 416 -3.22 21.91 16.15
CA LEU A 416 -2.68 22.91 17.06
C LEU A 416 -3.71 23.97 17.39
N GLY A 417 -3.54 24.57 18.57
CA GLY A 417 -4.40 25.67 19.02
C GLY A 417 -5.32 25.31 20.19
N GLY A 418 -5.81 26.36 20.84
CA GLY A 418 -6.64 26.27 22.05
C GLY A 418 -8.04 25.77 21.79
N GLY A 419 -8.61 26.17 20.66
CA GLY A 419 -9.98 25.88 20.27
C GLY A 419 -10.24 24.44 19.88
N GLN A 420 -9.21 23.68 19.48
CA GLN A 420 -9.36 22.25 19.22
C GLN A 420 -9.96 21.51 20.42
N LEU A 421 -9.58 21.92 21.66
CA LEU A 421 -10.14 21.34 22.86
C LEU A 421 -11.63 21.69 23.06
N ALA A 422 -12.04 22.88 22.63
CA ALA A 422 -13.46 23.28 22.65
C ALA A 422 -14.24 22.50 21.59
N LEU A 423 -13.72 22.41 20.37
CA LEU A 423 -14.30 21.65 19.25
C LEU A 423 -14.64 20.21 19.66
N ILE A 424 -13.65 19.46 20.19
CA ILE A 424 -13.85 18.05 20.55
C ILE A 424 -14.83 17.81 21.71
N LYS A 425 -15.20 18.84 22.45
CA LYS A 425 -16.21 18.77 23.53
C LYS A 425 -17.63 19.00 23.03
N THR A 426 -17.84 19.53 21.83
CA THR A 426 -19.16 19.80 21.29
C THR A 426 -19.95 18.51 21.05
N ARG A 427 -21.27 18.59 21.15
CA ARG A 427 -22.15 17.41 20.93
C ARG A 427 -22.09 16.96 19.47
N TRP A 428 -22.20 17.91 18.53
CA TRP A 428 -22.19 17.60 17.11
C TRP A 428 -20.88 16.97 16.63
N TRP A 429 -19.71 17.39 17.16
CA TRP A 429 -18.43 16.74 16.88
C TRP A 429 -18.45 15.26 17.29
N ARG A 430 -18.95 14.97 18.49
CA ARG A 430 -19.08 13.59 18.95
C ARG A 430 -19.98 12.74 18.08
N VAL A 431 -21.10 13.32 17.60
CA VAL A 431 -21.98 12.64 16.64
C VAL A 431 -21.25 12.33 15.34
N LEU A 432 -20.51 13.30 14.76
CA LEU A 432 -19.72 13.07 13.55
C LEU A 432 -18.66 11.98 13.74
N VAL A 433 -17.98 11.95 14.89
CA VAL A 433 -17.01 10.89 15.21
C VAL A 433 -17.68 9.52 15.28
N TRP A 434 -18.89 9.42 15.87
CA TRP A 434 -19.64 8.17 15.90
C TRP A 434 -20.09 7.73 14.49
N LEU A 435 -20.57 8.65 13.68
CA LEU A 435 -20.91 8.39 12.29
C LEU A 435 -19.68 7.90 11.50
N ASN A 436 -18.51 8.49 11.77
CA ASN A 436 -17.26 8.01 11.18
C ASN A 436 -16.95 6.55 11.55
N PHE A 437 -17.12 6.15 12.82
CA PHE A 437 -16.96 4.73 13.20
C PHE A 437 -18.00 3.83 12.53
N LEU A 438 -19.23 4.28 12.41
CA LEU A 438 -20.28 3.54 11.70
C LEU A 438 -19.90 3.33 10.21
N VAL A 439 -19.46 4.39 9.53
CA VAL A 439 -18.98 4.30 8.14
C VAL A 439 -17.79 3.33 8.04
N ALA A 440 -16.87 3.35 8.99
CA ALA A 440 -15.74 2.44 9.03
C ALA A 440 -16.16 0.96 9.14
N VAL A 441 -17.17 0.67 9.98
CA VAL A 441 -17.75 -0.68 10.07
C VAL A 441 -18.40 -1.08 8.75
N VAL A 442 -19.22 -0.20 8.16
CA VAL A 442 -19.87 -0.47 6.88
C VAL A 442 -18.84 -0.81 5.81
N VAL A 443 -17.80 0.00 5.67
CA VAL A 443 -16.74 -0.21 4.66
C VAL A 443 -16.04 -1.56 4.84
N LEU A 444 -15.72 -1.98 6.08
CA LEU A 444 -15.11 -3.29 6.34
C LEU A 444 -16.05 -4.45 6.02
N VAL A 445 -17.36 -4.27 6.25
CA VAL A 445 -18.36 -5.32 5.99
C VAL A 445 -18.61 -5.48 4.49
N ILE A 446 -18.69 -4.37 3.74
CA ILE A 446 -19.09 -4.43 2.33
C ILE A 446 -17.91 -4.50 1.34
N THR A 447 -16.67 -4.31 1.75
CA THR A 447 -15.53 -4.25 0.82
C THR A 447 -15.43 -5.51 -0.05
N PRO A 448 -15.35 -5.38 -1.40
CA PRO A 448 -15.40 -6.51 -2.31
C PRO A 448 -14.28 -7.55 -2.12
N PRO A 449 -13.04 -7.16 -1.76
CA PRO A 449 -11.97 -8.13 -1.52
C PRO A 449 -12.24 -9.09 -0.35
N ARG A 450 -12.99 -8.65 0.67
CA ARG A 450 -13.21 -9.38 1.93
C ARG A 450 -14.59 -9.10 2.52
N PRO A 451 -15.68 -9.43 1.81
CA PRO A 451 -17.03 -9.13 2.27
C PRO A 451 -17.38 -9.95 3.51
N LEU A 452 -17.79 -9.30 4.60
CA LEU A 452 -18.27 -9.97 5.82
C LEU A 452 -19.79 -10.19 5.82
N TRP A 453 -20.37 -10.24 4.64
CA TRP A 453 -21.79 -10.58 4.39
C TRP A 453 -21.87 -11.48 3.15
N PRO A 454 -22.93 -12.25 2.95
CA PRO A 454 -23.06 -13.18 1.83
C PRO A 454 -23.40 -12.45 0.51
N ALA A 455 -22.48 -11.54 0.09
CA ALA A 455 -22.66 -10.61 -1.02
C ALA A 455 -23.14 -11.31 -2.31
N ARG A 456 -22.40 -12.32 -2.76
CA ARG A 456 -22.70 -13.01 -4.02
C ARG A 456 -24.06 -13.70 -3.98
N THR A 457 -24.37 -14.42 -2.90
CA THR A 457 -25.65 -15.11 -2.74
C THR A 457 -26.84 -14.15 -2.82
N ILE A 458 -26.75 -13.02 -2.07
CA ILE A 458 -27.82 -12.02 -2.05
C ILE A 458 -27.93 -11.31 -3.39
N LEU A 459 -26.79 -10.88 -3.98
CA LEU A 459 -26.79 -10.18 -5.26
C LEU A 459 -27.25 -11.08 -6.41
N THR A 460 -26.89 -12.38 -6.43
CA THR A 460 -27.42 -13.33 -7.42
C THR A 460 -28.94 -13.46 -7.33
N LYS A 461 -29.48 -13.55 -6.10
CA LYS A 461 -30.93 -13.58 -5.90
C LYS A 461 -31.60 -12.27 -6.34
N LEU A 462 -31.00 -11.13 -6.04
CA LEU A 462 -31.51 -9.84 -6.48
C LEU A 462 -31.43 -9.70 -8.01
N GLN A 463 -30.36 -10.16 -8.64
CA GLN A 463 -30.22 -10.14 -10.09
C GLN A 463 -31.27 -11.02 -10.79
N SER A 464 -31.63 -12.17 -10.22
CA SER A 464 -32.71 -13.00 -10.76
C SER A 464 -34.10 -12.36 -10.63
N GLN A 465 -34.31 -11.48 -9.60
CA GLN A 465 -35.56 -10.72 -9.42
C GLN A 465 -35.61 -9.44 -10.26
N TYR A 466 -34.46 -8.83 -10.50
CA TYR A 466 -34.31 -7.55 -11.21
C TYR A 466 -33.23 -7.65 -12.29
N PRO A 467 -33.45 -8.42 -13.38
CA PRO A 467 -32.44 -8.77 -14.39
C PRO A 467 -31.86 -7.54 -15.10
N ASP A 468 -32.65 -6.49 -15.32
CA ASP A 468 -32.26 -5.28 -16.04
C ASP A 468 -31.59 -4.23 -15.14
N ASN A 469 -31.39 -4.53 -13.85
CA ASN A 469 -30.80 -3.56 -12.93
C ASN A 469 -29.26 -3.56 -13.02
N ARG A 470 -28.73 -2.61 -13.76
CA ARG A 470 -27.28 -2.46 -13.99
C ARG A 470 -26.45 -2.27 -12.72
N ILE A 471 -27.02 -1.71 -11.64
CA ILE A 471 -26.29 -1.51 -10.37
C ILE A 471 -26.06 -2.88 -9.70
N ILE A 472 -27.08 -3.73 -9.66
CA ILE A 472 -26.98 -5.08 -9.10
C ILE A 472 -26.01 -5.94 -9.94
N GLU A 473 -26.14 -5.90 -11.27
CA GLU A 473 -25.25 -6.59 -12.20
C GLU A 473 -23.78 -6.22 -11.96
N ARG A 474 -23.46 -4.93 -11.93
CA ARG A 474 -22.09 -4.44 -11.71
C ARG A 474 -21.57 -4.78 -10.33
N ALA A 475 -22.41 -4.67 -9.29
CA ALA A 475 -22.04 -5.09 -7.94
C ALA A 475 -21.71 -6.58 -7.92
N LEU A 476 -22.56 -7.43 -8.48
CA LEU A 476 -22.33 -8.89 -8.56
C LEU A 476 -21.05 -9.21 -9.33
N ALA A 477 -20.83 -8.56 -10.49
CA ALA A 477 -19.61 -8.70 -11.28
C ALA A 477 -18.35 -8.35 -10.47
N THR A 478 -18.41 -7.25 -9.70
CA THR A 478 -17.30 -6.82 -8.84
C THR A 478 -16.99 -7.87 -7.76
N TYR A 479 -17.97 -8.32 -6.98
CA TYR A 479 -17.74 -9.35 -5.96
C TYR A 479 -17.29 -10.68 -6.57
N THR A 480 -17.76 -11.02 -7.76
CA THR A 480 -17.35 -12.24 -8.48
C THR A 480 -15.89 -12.14 -8.91
N ALA A 481 -15.47 -11.04 -9.53
CA ALA A 481 -14.08 -10.81 -9.93
C ALA A 481 -13.12 -10.90 -8.72
N TYR A 482 -13.47 -10.27 -7.59
CA TYR A 482 -12.64 -10.35 -6.38
C TYR A 482 -12.60 -11.76 -5.77
N SER A 483 -13.67 -12.56 -5.90
CA SER A 483 -13.70 -13.92 -5.34
C SER A 483 -12.73 -14.88 -6.01
N ILE A 484 -12.44 -14.67 -7.30
CA ILE A 484 -11.52 -15.52 -8.08
C ILE A 484 -10.11 -14.94 -8.21
N ARG A 485 -9.94 -13.64 -7.93
CA ARG A 485 -8.68 -12.90 -8.20
C ARG A 485 -7.45 -13.52 -7.55
N HIS A 486 -7.57 -14.19 -6.43
CA HIS A 486 -6.45 -14.85 -5.75
C HIS A 486 -5.84 -16.02 -6.55
N ASP A 487 -6.61 -16.64 -7.43
CA ASP A 487 -6.21 -17.77 -8.27
C ASP A 487 -7.03 -17.81 -9.56
N PRO A 488 -6.94 -16.75 -10.40
CA PRO A 488 -7.88 -16.56 -11.52
C PRO A 488 -7.66 -17.55 -12.65
N LEU A 489 -6.47 -18.14 -12.79
CA LEU A 489 -6.09 -19.03 -13.87
C LEU A 489 -5.87 -20.48 -13.38
N ALA A 490 -6.54 -20.85 -12.27
CA ALA A 490 -6.51 -22.20 -11.74
C ALA A 490 -6.85 -23.29 -12.77
N PRO A 491 -7.89 -23.15 -13.63
CA PRO A 491 -8.20 -24.19 -14.63
C PRO A 491 -7.06 -24.46 -15.61
N LEU A 492 -6.32 -23.44 -16.04
CA LEU A 492 -5.15 -23.64 -16.91
C LEU A 492 -3.97 -24.27 -16.15
N ARG A 493 -3.77 -23.86 -14.90
CA ARG A 493 -2.76 -24.50 -14.05
C ARG A 493 -3.03 -25.98 -13.84
N ASP A 494 -4.29 -26.34 -13.59
CA ASP A 494 -4.71 -27.71 -13.30
C ASP A 494 -4.64 -28.62 -14.55
N ALA A 495 -4.61 -28.02 -15.76
CA ALA A 495 -4.36 -28.72 -17.03
C ALA A 495 -2.86 -28.97 -17.30
N LEU A 496 -1.94 -28.40 -16.49
CA LEU A 496 -0.50 -28.63 -16.64
C LEU A 496 -0.08 -30.01 -16.11
N PRO A 497 1.01 -30.60 -16.66
CA PRO A 497 1.58 -31.82 -16.10
C PRO A 497 1.95 -31.65 -14.62
N PRO A 498 1.62 -32.61 -13.74
CA PRO A 498 1.82 -32.48 -12.29
C PRO A 498 3.29 -32.27 -11.86
N LYS A 499 4.24 -32.81 -12.64
CA LYS A 499 5.69 -32.73 -12.36
C LYS A 499 6.41 -31.67 -13.19
N LEU A 500 5.69 -30.68 -13.72
CA LEU A 500 6.29 -29.63 -14.52
C LEU A 500 7.11 -28.70 -13.62
N GLU A 501 8.44 -28.67 -13.81
CA GLU A 501 9.37 -27.85 -13.05
C GLU A 501 9.53 -26.44 -13.59
N LEU A 502 9.37 -26.25 -14.90
CA LEU A 502 9.53 -24.97 -15.58
C LEU A 502 8.35 -24.70 -16.51
N LEU A 503 7.69 -23.56 -16.32
CA LEU A 503 6.59 -23.07 -17.14
C LEU A 503 6.98 -21.77 -17.82
N GLY A 504 6.77 -21.70 -19.14
CA GLY A 504 6.86 -20.45 -19.89
C GLY A 504 5.65 -19.56 -19.64
N LEU A 505 5.85 -18.26 -19.68
CA LEU A 505 4.76 -17.28 -19.57
C LEU A 505 4.95 -16.14 -20.57
N VAL A 506 3.99 -15.99 -21.46
CA VAL A 506 3.85 -14.92 -22.45
C VAL A 506 2.71 -14.03 -21.99
N SER A 507 3.01 -13.03 -21.15
CA SER A 507 2.01 -12.19 -20.48
C SER A 507 2.39 -10.73 -20.48
N GLY A 508 1.40 -9.86 -20.34
CA GLY A 508 1.58 -8.41 -20.25
C GLY A 508 2.09 -7.93 -18.87
N PRO A 509 2.49 -6.65 -18.78
CA PRO A 509 3.16 -6.11 -17.59
C PRO A 509 2.30 -6.00 -16.34
N ASP A 510 0.98 -6.03 -16.44
CA ASP A 510 0.05 -5.87 -15.31
C ASP A 510 -0.86 -7.10 -15.12
N GLU A 511 -0.58 -8.21 -15.80
CA GLU A 511 -1.37 -9.43 -15.68
C GLU A 511 -1.03 -10.21 -14.41
N LEU A 512 -1.99 -10.99 -13.92
CA LEU A 512 -1.83 -11.80 -12.72
C LEU A 512 -1.33 -13.19 -13.07
N ASP A 513 -0.10 -13.48 -12.72
CA ASP A 513 0.58 -14.76 -12.94
C ASP A 513 0.63 -15.66 -11.70
N ILE A 514 0.11 -15.19 -10.57
CA ILE A 514 0.19 -15.87 -9.27
C ILE A 514 -0.35 -17.30 -9.28
N SER A 515 -1.36 -17.60 -10.12
CA SER A 515 -1.93 -18.95 -10.25
C SER A 515 -0.88 -20.00 -10.63
N PHE A 516 0.10 -19.62 -11.44
CA PHE A 516 1.09 -20.54 -11.97
C PHE A 516 2.21 -20.88 -10.99
N TYR A 517 2.39 -20.08 -9.93
CA TYR A 517 3.30 -20.42 -8.84
C TYR A 517 2.71 -21.44 -7.86
N ARG A 518 1.40 -21.75 -7.96
CA ARG A 518 0.74 -22.71 -7.09
C ARG A 518 0.83 -24.14 -7.62
N PRO A 519 1.02 -25.17 -6.75
CA PRO A 519 1.44 -25.06 -5.35
C PRO A 519 2.78 -24.34 -5.24
N PHE A 520 2.91 -23.46 -4.23
CA PHE A 520 4.14 -22.68 -4.08
C PHE A 520 5.38 -23.56 -3.98
N PHE A 521 6.46 -23.15 -4.64
CA PHE A 521 7.73 -23.87 -4.75
C PHE A 521 7.69 -25.15 -5.62
N ALA A 522 6.59 -25.46 -6.28
CA ALA A 522 6.50 -26.64 -7.15
C ALA A 522 7.16 -26.41 -8.51
N ARG A 523 7.19 -25.17 -9.00
CA ARG A 523 7.72 -24.84 -10.34
C ARG A 523 8.33 -23.45 -10.40
N ARG A 524 9.17 -23.25 -11.41
CA ARG A 524 9.75 -21.95 -11.79
C ARG A 524 8.96 -21.37 -12.97
N ILE A 525 8.88 -20.05 -13.03
CA ILE A 525 8.30 -19.32 -14.15
C ILE A 525 9.41 -18.70 -14.98
N ALA A 526 9.34 -18.88 -16.30
CA ALA A 526 10.26 -18.27 -17.25
C ALA A 526 9.46 -17.40 -18.23
N TYR A 527 9.64 -16.09 -18.16
CA TYR A 527 8.97 -15.18 -19.08
C TYR A 527 9.53 -15.30 -20.49
N ILE A 528 8.65 -15.26 -21.50
CA ILE A 528 8.94 -15.37 -22.91
C ILE A 528 8.49 -14.08 -23.58
N GLY A 529 9.42 -13.40 -24.30
CA GLY A 529 9.11 -12.20 -25.06
C GLY A 529 8.44 -12.53 -26.40
N VAL A 530 7.46 -11.70 -26.80
CA VAL A 530 6.74 -11.92 -28.07
C VAL A 530 7.66 -11.76 -29.29
N HIS A 531 8.57 -10.76 -29.26
CA HIS A 531 9.41 -10.40 -30.42
C HIS A 531 10.80 -11.04 -30.41
N ASN A 532 11.37 -11.29 -29.23
CA ASN A 532 12.83 -11.52 -29.11
C ASN A 532 13.23 -12.99 -28.88
N GLU A 533 12.25 -13.89 -28.75
CA GLU A 533 12.54 -15.30 -28.46
C GLU A 533 11.99 -16.19 -29.58
N ASP A 534 12.91 -16.81 -30.32
CA ASP A 534 12.64 -17.86 -31.30
C ASP A 534 12.54 -19.25 -30.65
N LEU A 535 12.16 -20.24 -31.45
CA LEU A 535 12.00 -21.62 -30.98
C LEU A 535 13.31 -22.21 -30.43
N GLU A 536 14.47 -21.83 -30.97
CA GLU A 536 15.77 -22.34 -30.51
C GLU A 536 16.11 -21.84 -29.11
N LYS A 537 15.86 -20.55 -28.83
CA LYS A 537 16.04 -19.96 -27.50
C LYS A 537 15.09 -20.59 -26.47
N ILE A 538 13.82 -20.82 -26.85
CA ILE A 538 12.83 -21.47 -26.00
C ILE A 538 13.27 -22.91 -25.67
N ARG A 539 13.74 -23.67 -26.68
CA ARG A 539 14.27 -25.01 -26.50
C ARG A 539 15.56 -25.03 -25.65
N ALA A 540 16.47 -24.08 -25.86
CA ALA A 540 17.69 -23.95 -25.06
C ALA A 540 17.37 -23.76 -23.57
N ARG A 541 16.27 -23.05 -23.24
CA ARG A 541 15.76 -22.88 -21.88
C ARG A 541 14.97 -24.07 -21.36
N LYS A 542 14.76 -25.13 -22.18
CA LYS A 542 13.99 -26.33 -21.83
C LYS A 542 12.54 -26.06 -21.46
N ILE A 543 11.91 -25.07 -22.12
CA ILE A 543 10.52 -24.73 -21.91
C ILE A 543 9.67 -25.61 -22.85
N GLU A 544 8.87 -26.50 -22.29
CA GLU A 544 7.98 -27.40 -23.03
C GLU A 544 6.53 -26.85 -23.06
N TYR A 545 6.09 -26.25 -21.97
CA TYR A 545 4.74 -25.67 -21.83
C TYR A 545 4.82 -24.20 -21.52
N ALA A 546 3.89 -23.42 -22.09
CA ALA A 546 3.73 -22.02 -21.75
C ALA A 546 2.24 -21.61 -21.72
N ILE A 547 2.01 -20.49 -21.02
CA ILE A 547 0.71 -19.82 -21.04
C ILE A 547 0.89 -18.51 -21.84
N ALA A 548 0.01 -18.30 -22.79
CA ALA A 548 -0.01 -17.11 -23.63
C ALA A 548 -1.28 -16.28 -23.41
N SER A 549 -1.13 -15.00 -23.11
CA SER A 549 -2.22 -14.04 -22.95
C SER A 549 -2.60 -13.44 -24.30
N GLU A 550 -3.83 -13.58 -24.74
CA GLU A 550 -4.31 -13.00 -26.01
C GLU A 550 -4.21 -11.45 -25.97
N LEU A 551 -4.50 -10.83 -24.82
CA LEU A 551 -4.39 -9.38 -24.64
C LEU A 551 -2.99 -8.83 -24.94
N LEU A 552 -1.92 -9.56 -24.59
CA LEU A 552 -0.55 -9.13 -24.90
C LEU A 552 -0.33 -9.09 -26.42
N PHE A 553 -0.79 -10.08 -27.14
CA PHE A 553 -0.65 -10.14 -28.61
C PHE A 553 -1.41 -9.02 -29.31
N GLU A 554 -2.62 -8.68 -28.80
CA GLU A 554 -3.39 -7.53 -29.27
C GLU A 554 -2.65 -6.21 -29.02
N LEU A 555 -2.08 -6.02 -27.83
CA LEU A 555 -1.32 -4.81 -27.48
C LEU A 555 -0.06 -4.65 -28.30
N GLU A 556 0.67 -5.74 -28.56
CA GLU A 556 1.90 -5.77 -29.37
C GLU A 556 1.60 -5.82 -30.88
N LYS A 557 0.33 -5.90 -31.27
CA LYS A 557 -0.13 -6.00 -32.68
C LYS A 557 0.50 -7.18 -33.43
N VAL A 558 0.68 -8.30 -32.75
CA VAL A 558 1.20 -9.57 -33.30
C VAL A 558 0.08 -10.57 -33.41
N SER A 559 0.00 -11.29 -34.52
CA SER A 559 -0.95 -12.40 -34.66
C SER A 559 -0.50 -13.58 -33.77
N LEU A 560 -1.36 -14.03 -32.87
CA LEU A 560 -1.10 -15.22 -32.07
C LEU A 560 -0.90 -16.46 -32.94
N GLU A 561 -1.71 -16.61 -34.02
CA GLU A 561 -1.63 -17.74 -34.93
C GLU A 561 -0.27 -17.79 -35.66
N ASP A 562 0.20 -16.67 -36.17
CA ASP A 562 1.50 -16.58 -36.84
C ASP A 562 2.66 -16.83 -35.88
N TRP A 563 2.57 -16.28 -34.67
CA TRP A 563 3.55 -16.50 -33.60
C TRP A 563 3.66 -17.99 -33.21
N LEU A 564 2.51 -18.69 -33.14
CA LEU A 564 2.46 -20.13 -32.87
C LEU A 564 3.05 -20.96 -34.01
N LYS A 565 2.74 -20.59 -35.27
CA LYS A 565 3.28 -21.27 -36.47
C LYS A 565 4.80 -21.15 -36.56
N GLU A 566 5.33 -19.95 -36.36
CA GLU A 566 6.78 -19.70 -36.36
C GLU A 566 7.51 -20.57 -35.33
N ARG A 567 6.90 -20.78 -34.16
CA ARG A 567 7.47 -21.55 -33.05
C ARG A 567 7.01 -23.00 -33.01
N GLN A 568 6.28 -23.45 -34.04
CA GLN A 568 5.75 -24.81 -34.14
C GLN A 568 4.98 -25.24 -32.86
N ALA A 569 4.31 -24.29 -32.23
CA ALA A 569 3.62 -24.50 -30.96
C ALA A 569 2.16 -24.91 -31.19
N GLU A 570 1.67 -25.78 -30.32
CA GLU A 570 0.28 -26.32 -30.36
C GLU A 570 -0.50 -25.72 -29.17
N VAL A 571 -1.75 -25.26 -29.43
CA VAL A 571 -2.68 -24.87 -28.39
C VAL A 571 -3.39 -26.09 -27.85
N LEU A 572 -3.19 -26.41 -26.57
CA LEU A 572 -3.81 -27.56 -25.92
C LEU A 572 -5.20 -27.23 -25.38
N THR A 573 -5.35 -26.06 -24.76
CA THR A 573 -6.63 -25.57 -24.24
C THR A 573 -6.60 -24.07 -24.06
N ASN A 574 -7.76 -23.45 -23.86
CA ASN A 574 -7.88 -22.04 -23.53
C ASN A 574 -8.86 -21.82 -22.38
N TYR A 575 -8.74 -20.66 -21.75
CA TYR A 575 -9.61 -20.27 -20.65
C TYR A 575 -9.76 -18.75 -20.60
N SER A 576 -10.97 -18.28 -20.30
CA SER A 576 -11.25 -16.85 -20.14
C SER A 576 -11.57 -16.53 -18.69
N ALA A 577 -10.90 -15.51 -18.16
CA ALA A 577 -11.09 -15.05 -16.78
C ALA A 577 -11.33 -13.53 -16.73
N THR A 578 -12.29 -13.10 -15.91
CA THR A 578 -12.51 -11.67 -15.59
C THR A 578 -11.76 -11.32 -14.31
N ILE A 579 -10.55 -10.79 -14.45
CA ILE A 579 -9.68 -10.42 -13.33
C ILE A 579 -10.09 -9.06 -12.74
N THR A 580 -10.47 -8.13 -13.62
CA THR A 580 -11.02 -6.82 -13.26
C THR A 580 -12.25 -6.54 -14.10
N VAL A 581 -13.27 -5.91 -13.49
CA VAL A 581 -14.52 -5.61 -14.21
C VAL A 581 -14.31 -4.63 -15.37
N SER A 582 -13.34 -3.72 -15.23
CA SER A 582 -13.03 -2.71 -16.25
C SER A 582 -12.38 -3.27 -17.52
N THR A 583 -11.62 -4.36 -17.41
CA THR A 583 -10.95 -4.99 -18.56
C THR A 583 -11.79 -6.09 -19.23
N GLY A 584 -12.88 -6.50 -18.56
CA GLY A 584 -13.71 -7.60 -19.06
C GLY A 584 -13.00 -8.97 -19.00
N PRO A 585 -13.56 -9.99 -19.70
CA PRO A 585 -12.95 -11.30 -19.79
C PRO A 585 -11.69 -11.25 -20.67
N GLN A 586 -10.60 -11.79 -20.13
CA GLN A 586 -9.31 -11.95 -20.82
C GLN A 586 -9.08 -13.42 -21.12
N LYS A 587 -8.63 -13.73 -22.33
CA LYS A 587 -8.42 -15.10 -22.80
C LYS A 587 -6.94 -15.48 -22.73
N TYR A 588 -6.70 -16.68 -22.24
CA TYR A 588 -5.38 -17.28 -22.07
C TYR A 588 -5.34 -18.64 -22.72
N HIS A 589 -4.20 -18.99 -23.31
CA HIS A 589 -3.96 -20.24 -24.01
C HIS A 589 -2.86 -21.03 -23.34
N LEU A 590 -3.10 -22.30 -23.04
CA LEU A 590 -2.07 -23.26 -22.71
C LEU A 590 -1.48 -23.80 -24.02
N ILE A 591 -0.18 -23.59 -24.22
CA ILE A 591 0.54 -23.98 -25.43
C ILE A 591 1.65 -24.97 -25.09
N ARG A 592 1.95 -25.82 -26.05
CA ARG A 592 3.08 -26.77 -25.98
C ARG A 592 4.04 -26.51 -27.13
N PHE A 593 5.33 -26.49 -26.81
CA PHE A 593 6.41 -26.42 -27.80
C PHE A 593 6.91 -27.83 -28.17
N PRO A 594 7.37 -28.05 -29.42
CA PRO A 594 7.93 -29.32 -29.81
C PRO A 594 9.25 -29.62 -29.07
N THR A 595 9.28 -30.77 -28.43
CA THR A 595 10.48 -31.26 -27.73
C THR A 595 11.27 -32.18 -28.67
N ASN A 596 12.62 -32.18 -28.56
CA ASN A 596 13.49 -33.12 -29.27
C ASN A 596 13.41 -34.56 -28.70
N GLN A 597 12.59 -34.79 -27.66
CA GLN A 597 12.35 -36.13 -27.10
C GLN A 597 11.05 -36.70 -27.68
N PRO A 598 11.00 -38.01 -28.02
CA PRO A 598 9.77 -38.64 -28.46
C PRO A 598 8.70 -38.53 -27.36
N PRO A 599 7.44 -38.32 -27.73
CA PRO A 599 6.36 -38.10 -26.78
C PRO A 599 6.25 -39.28 -25.82
N LYS A 600 6.43 -39.01 -24.51
CA LYS A 600 6.05 -39.98 -23.48
C LYS A 600 4.55 -40.18 -23.60
N ARG A 601 4.12 -41.38 -24.06
CA ARG A 601 2.70 -41.75 -24.15
C ARG A 601 2.04 -41.54 -22.79
N PHE A 602 1.09 -40.64 -22.74
CA PHE A 602 0.20 -40.50 -21.58
C PHE A 602 -0.75 -41.70 -21.57
N THR A 603 -0.63 -42.57 -20.59
CA THR A 603 -1.68 -43.47 -20.17
C THR A 603 -2.57 -42.73 -19.19
N PRO A 604 -3.86 -42.52 -19.49
CA PRO A 604 -4.80 -41.96 -18.50
C PRO A 604 -4.93 -42.96 -17.35
N GLN A 605 -4.73 -42.50 -16.12
CA GLN A 605 -5.19 -43.19 -14.92
C GLN A 605 -6.56 -42.67 -14.51
#